data_87779d998ddec8c795da1ddb729cf270
#
_entry.id   87779d998ddec8c795da1ddb729cf270
#
_cell.length_a   1.000
_cell.length_b   1.000
_cell.length_c   1.000
_cell.angle_alpha   90.00
_cell.angle_beta   90.00
_cell.angle_gamma   90.00
#
_symmetry.space_group_name_H-M   'P 1'
#
loop_
_entity.id
_entity.type
_entity.pdbx_description
1 polymer ?
#
loop_
_entity_poly.entity_id
_entity_poly.type
_entity_poly.pdbx_seq_one_letter_code
_entity_poly.pdbx_strand_id
1 'polypeptide(L)'
;MNVASYWAGDLDLTDLQFQRRRYDNDQAYRQSKQANRMLTVAFAQRWHDAGITVNSCHPGDASSALSNALGFGGSETPEQAAATPVWLATDPSLHDATGQYFANRQPAHCVFAADAQGIATLDEICSRY
;
A
#
# COMPACT_ATOMS: atom_id res chain seq x y z
N MET A 1 -7.82 -5.95 -1.00
CA MET A 1 -7.10 -4.80 -1.64
C MET A 1 -6.59 -3.84 -0.59
N ASN A 2 -5.33 -3.37 -0.71
CA ASN A 2 -4.70 -2.40 0.18
C ASN A 2 -4.54 -1.05 -0.54
N VAL A 3 -5.03 0.03 0.05
CA VAL A 3 -4.81 1.38 -0.48
C VAL A 3 -3.46 1.89 0.01
N ALA A 4 -2.47 1.84 -0.86
CA ALA A 4 -1.11 2.29 -0.63
C ALA A 4 -0.90 3.74 -1.10
N SER A 5 0.30 4.10 -1.49
CA SER A 5 0.64 5.38 -2.10
C SER A 5 1.91 5.23 -2.95
N TYR A 6 2.08 6.08 -3.95
CA TYR A 6 3.38 6.19 -4.62
C TYR A 6 4.46 6.78 -3.69
N TRP A 7 4.05 7.53 -2.68
CA TRP A 7 4.93 8.11 -1.65
C TRP A 7 5.35 7.10 -0.57
N ALA A 8 5.36 5.82 -0.90
CA ALA A 8 5.86 4.77 -0.02
C ALA A 8 7.38 4.79 0.05
N GLY A 9 7.95 4.50 1.22
CA GLY A 9 9.40 4.43 1.40
C GLY A 9 9.85 4.47 2.86
N ASP A 10 11.15 4.33 3.05
CA ASP A 10 11.87 4.56 4.31
C ASP A 10 11.44 3.67 5.48
N LEU A 11 10.93 2.44 5.18
CA LEU A 11 10.51 1.48 6.20
C LEU A 11 11.70 1.01 7.03
N ASP A 12 11.65 1.29 8.31
CA ASP A 12 12.60 0.79 9.31
C ASP A 12 11.98 -0.38 10.09
N LEU A 13 12.32 -1.60 9.71
CA LEU A 13 11.83 -2.82 10.36
C LEU A 13 12.31 -2.97 11.81
N THR A 14 13.33 -2.19 12.21
CA THR A 14 13.88 -2.25 13.57
C THR A 14 13.15 -1.33 14.54
N ASP A 15 12.37 -0.35 14.03
CA ASP A 15 11.65 0.62 14.86
C ASP A 15 10.33 1.08 14.21
N LEU A 16 9.45 0.13 13.89
CA LEU A 16 8.17 0.40 13.23
C LEU A 16 7.27 1.38 14.01
N GLN A 17 7.40 1.39 15.32
CA GLN A 17 6.54 2.16 16.24
C GLN A 17 7.17 3.47 16.72
N PHE A 18 8.30 3.89 16.16
CA PHE A 18 9.01 5.10 16.59
C PHE A 18 9.34 5.13 18.09
N GLN A 19 9.75 3.99 18.67
CA GLN A 19 10.10 3.91 20.09
C GLN A 19 11.51 4.45 20.39
N ARG A 20 12.41 4.41 19.39
CA ARG A 20 13.83 4.81 19.54
C ARG A 20 14.16 6.10 18.83
N ARG A 21 13.38 6.51 17.86
CA ARG A 21 13.54 7.73 17.08
C ARG A 21 12.36 8.67 17.29
N ARG A 22 12.61 9.96 17.05
CA ARG A 22 11.53 10.95 17.12
C ARG A 22 10.46 10.61 16.06
N TYR A 23 9.19 10.70 16.47
CA TYR A 23 8.08 10.56 15.53
C TYR A 23 8.12 11.67 14.48
N ASP A 24 7.99 11.28 13.24
CA ASP A 24 7.87 12.15 12.08
C ASP A 24 6.67 11.70 11.26
N ASN A 25 5.76 12.63 10.98
CA ASN A 25 4.51 12.38 10.31
C ASN A 25 4.69 11.84 8.88
N ASP A 26 5.60 12.47 8.12
CA ASP A 26 5.85 12.08 6.73
C ASP A 26 6.50 10.70 6.66
N GLN A 27 7.48 10.45 7.52
CA GLN A 27 8.12 9.14 7.64
C GLN A 27 7.09 8.06 8.03
N ALA A 28 6.25 8.31 9.02
CA ALA A 28 5.22 7.37 9.46
C ALA A 28 4.24 7.05 8.32
N TYR A 29 3.80 8.05 7.57
CA TYR A 29 2.97 7.85 6.38
C TYR A 29 3.69 7.00 5.34
N ARG A 30 4.89 7.40 4.91
CA ARG A 30 5.67 6.75 3.86
C ARG A 30 5.95 5.29 4.18
N GLN A 31 6.42 4.99 5.38
CA GLN A 31 6.70 3.61 5.78
C GLN A 31 5.43 2.77 5.94
N SER A 32 4.31 3.34 6.38
CA SER A 32 3.03 2.62 6.43
C SER A 32 2.57 2.19 5.03
N LYS A 33 2.78 3.05 4.03
CA LYS A 33 2.43 2.77 2.63
C LYS A 33 3.39 1.78 1.96
N GLN A 34 4.66 1.77 2.35
CA GLN A 34 5.61 0.71 1.97
C GLN A 34 5.21 -0.63 2.59
N ALA A 35 4.89 -0.64 3.89
CA ALA A 35 4.41 -1.84 4.57
C ALA A 35 3.16 -2.42 3.88
N ASN A 36 2.19 -1.59 3.49
CA ASN A 36 1.00 -2.03 2.75
C ASN A 36 1.36 -2.74 1.43
N ARG A 37 2.36 -2.24 0.68
CA ARG A 37 2.80 -2.89 -0.56
C ARG A 37 3.51 -4.22 -0.29
N MET A 38 4.39 -4.28 0.73
CA MET A 38 5.12 -5.48 1.10
C MET A 38 4.18 -6.56 1.64
N LEU A 39 3.28 -6.21 2.56
CA LEU A 39 2.27 -7.14 3.10
C LEU A 39 1.28 -7.62 2.03
N THR A 40 1.04 -6.86 0.98
CA THR A 40 0.26 -7.33 -0.17
C THR A 40 0.87 -8.58 -0.79
N VAL A 41 2.21 -8.61 -0.95
CA VAL A 41 2.90 -9.79 -1.48
C VAL A 41 2.81 -10.97 -0.51
N ALA A 42 3.06 -10.73 0.78
CA ALA A 42 2.97 -11.78 1.80
C ALA A 42 1.57 -12.40 1.87
N PHE A 43 0.53 -11.57 1.89
CA PHE A 43 -0.86 -12.03 1.96
C PHE A 43 -1.32 -12.72 0.66
N ALA A 44 -0.85 -12.25 -0.50
CA ALA A 44 -1.12 -12.92 -1.77
C ALA A 44 -0.58 -14.35 -1.78
N GLN A 45 0.61 -14.57 -1.23
CA GLN A 45 1.20 -15.90 -1.09
C GLN A 45 0.46 -16.75 -0.05
N ARG A 46 0.18 -16.17 1.13
CA ARG A 46 -0.47 -16.86 2.26
C ARG A 46 -1.85 -17.38 1.90
N TRP A 47 -2.64 -16.63 1.15
CA TRP A 47 -4.04 -16.94 0.87
C TRP A 47 -4.29 -17.45 -0.55
N HIS A 48 -3.23 -17.75 -1.29
CA HIS A 48 -3.30 -18.30 -2.65
C HIS A 48 -4.19 -19.55 -2.71
N ASP A 49 -3.92 -20.53 -1.85
CA ASP A 49 -4.65 -21.80 -1.83
C ASP A 49 -6.10 -21.66 -1.33
N ALA A 50 -6.42 -20.55 -0.68
CA ALA A 50 -7.80 -20.21 -0.30
C ALA A 50 -8.57 -19.49 -1.43
N GLY A 51 -7.96 -19.28 -2.59
CA GLY A 51 -8.57 -18.57 -3.72
C GLY A 51 -8.79 -17.08 -3.47
N ILE A 52 -8.03 -16.49 -2.53
CA ILE A 52 -8.13 -15.07 -2.20
C ILE A 52 -7.03 -14.29 -2.90
N THR A 53 -7.43 -13.32 -3.71
CA THR A 53 -6.50 -12.39 -4.34
C THR A 53 -6.24 -11.15 -3.47
N VAL A 54 -4.98 -10.73 -3.39
CA VAL A 54 -4.57 -9.56 -2.61
C VAL A 54 -3.72 -8.64 -3.46
N ASN A 55 -4.17 -7.41 -3.62
CA ASN A 55 -3.48 -6.40 -4.42
C ASN A 55 -3.39 -5.08 -3.66
N SER A 56 -2.48 -4.22 -4.07
CA SER A 56 -2.38 -2.85 -3.57
C SER A 56 -2.51 -1.84 -4.71
N CYS A 57 -2.94 -0.62 -4.37
CA CYS A 57 -3.02 0.44 -5.36
C CYS A 57 -2.64 1.81 -4.78
N HIS A 58 -2.18 2.70 -5.66
CA HIS A 58 -2.20 4.13 -5.45
C HIS A 58 -3.54 4.67 -5.94
N PRO A 59 -4.31 5.35 -5.08
CA PRO A 59 -5.63 5.84 -5.48
C PRO A 59 -5.56 7.06 -6.40
N GLY A 60 -4.54 7.90 -6.22
CA GLY A 60 -4.43 9.22 -6.80
C GLY A 60 -4.11 10.26 -5.72
N ASP A 61 -4.00 11.52 -6.12
CA ASP A 61 -3.69 12.65 -5.24
C ASP A 61 -4.98 13.39 -4.87
N ALA A 62 -5.76 12.79 -3.97
CA ALA A 62 -7.09 13.26 -3.64
C ALA A 62 -7.08 14.59 -2.86
N SER A 63 -7.80 15.59 -3.37
CA SER A 63 -8.18 16.77 -2.60
C SER A 63 -9.29 16.39 -1.62
N SER A 64 -8.95 16.32 -0.35
CA SER A 64 -9.85 15.94 0.73
C SER A 64 -9.72 16.89 1.92
N ALA A 65 -10.69 16.87 2.83
CA ALA A 65 -10.58 17.63 4.06
C ALA A 65 -9.30 17.30 4.83
N LEU A 66 -8.90 16.02 4.84
CA LEU A 66 -7.66 15.57 5.50
C LEU A 66 -6.41 16.09 4.79
N SER A 67 -6.31 15.92 3.46
CA SER A 67 -5.14 16.40 2.71
C SER A 67 -4.96 17.91 2.79
N ASN A 68 -6.07 18.66 2.77
CA ASN A 68 -6.08 20.11 2.92
C ASN A 68 -5.66 20.53 4.34
N ALA A 69 -6.18 19.87 5.39
CA ALA A 69 -5.81 20.16 6.77
C ALA A 69 -4.32 19.85 7.07
N LEU A 70 -3.73 18.89 6.36
CA LEU A 70 -2.30 18.54 6.45
C LEU A 70 -1.41 19.40 5.54
N GLY A 71 -1.99 20.32 4.75
CA GLY A 71 -1.24 21.22 3.87
C GLY A 71 -0.76 20.60 2.55
N PHE A 72 -1.18 19.37 2.24
CA PHE A 72 -0.80 18.71 0.98
C PHE A 72 -1.68 19.14 -0.20
N GLY A 73 -2.90 19.60 0.05
CA GLY A 73 -3.86 19.93 -1.00
C GLY A 73 -4.40 18.65 -1.66
N GLY A 74 -4.08 18.50 -2.90
CA GLY A 74 -4.51 17.40 -3.77
C GLY A 74 -4.96 17.96 -5.13
N SER A 75 -4.64 17.24 -6.19
CA SER A 75 -4.92 17.66 -7.58
C SER A 75 -6.16 17.01 -8.18
N GLU A 76 -6.67 15.94 -7.55
CA GLU A 76 -7.79 15.13 -8.03
C GLU A 76 -9.00 15.24 -7.12
N THR A 77 -10.22 15.20 -7.70
CA THR A 77 -11.42 15.06 -6.90
C THR A 77 -11.47 13.69 -6.20
N PRO A 78 -12.25 13.53 -5.12
CA PRO A 78 -12.42 12.23 -4.48
C PRO A 78 -12.87 11.12 -5.45
N GLU A 79 -13.73 11.44 -6.42
CA GLU A 79 -14.21 10.51 -7.44
C GLU A 79 -13.11 10.09 -8.41
N GLN A 80 -12.25 11.04 -8.82
CA GLN A 80 -11.09 10.75 -9.67
C GLN A 80 -10.09 9.84 -8.93
N ALA A 81 -9.78 10.17 -7.67
CA ALA A 81 -8.90 9.37 -6.84
C ALA A 81 -9.48 7.98 -6.51
N ALA A 82 -10.81 7.82 -6.47
CA ALA A 82 -11.45 6.52 -6.28
C ALA A 82 -11.42 5.63 -7.53
N ALA A 83 -11.09 6.14 -8.70
CA ALA A 83 -11.20 5.40 -9.96
C ALA A 83 -10.33 4.14 -9.99
N THR A 84 -9.09 4.19 -9.54
CA THR A 84 -8.20 3.01 -9.49
C THR A 84 -8.65 1.97 -8.44
N PRO A 85 -8.94 2.34 -7.18
CA PRO A 85 -9.48 1.40 -6.19
C PRO A 85 -10.78 0.73 -6.63
N VAL A 86 -11.72 1.49 -7.18
CA VAL A 86 -13.02 0.95 -7.65
C VAL A 86 -12.80 -0.02 -8.80
N TRP A 87 -12.03 0.38 -9.82
CA TRP A 87 -11.70 -0.49 -10.95
C TRP A 87 -11.03 -1.80 -10.48
N LEU A 88 -10.03 -1.71 -9.57
CA LEU A 88 -9.33 -2.88 -9.05
C LEU A 88 -10.26 -3.82 -8.25
N ALA A 89 -11.31 -3.29 -7.65
CA ALA A 89 -12.27 -4.06 -6.86
C ALA A 89 -13.38 -4.68 -7.71
N THR A 90 -13.66 -4.15 -8.90
CA THR A 90 -14.88 -4.48 -9.66
C THR A 90 -14.65 -5.00 -11.07
N ASP A 91 -13.45 -4.85 -11.64
CA ASP A 91 -13.15 -5.28 -13.01
C ASP A 91 -12.97 -6.80 -13.07
N PRO A 92 -13.83 -7.54 -13.81
CA PRO A 92 -13.76 -9.00 -13.90
C PRO A 92 -12.44 -9.50 -14.53
N SER A 93 -11.77 -8.69 -15.33
CA SER A 93 -10.50 -9.08 -15.96
C SER A 93 -9.36 -9.26 -14.95
N LEU A 94 -9.53 -8.77 -13.74
CA LEU A 94 -8.54 -8.80 -12.65
C LEU A 94 -8.80 -9.91 -11.62
N HIS A 95 -9.73 -10.82 -11.89
CA HIS A 95 -10.14 -11.84 -10.92
C HIS A 95 -9.00 -12.75 -10.45
N ASP A 96 -7.98 -12.99 -11.31
CA ASP A 96 -6.79 -13.78 -10.99
C ASP A 96 -5.56 -12.93 -10.61
N ALA A 97 -5.68 -11.60 -10.69
CA ALA A 97 -4.57 -10.72 -10.34
C ALA A 97 -4.32 -10.76 -8.83
N THR A 98 -3.08 -11.13 -8.42
CA THR A 98 -2.72 -11.18 -7.00
C THR A 98 -1.24 -10.79 -6.79
N GLY A 99 -0.92 -10.24 -5.63
CA GLY A 99 0.44 -9.80 -5.28
C GLY A 99 0.93 -8.56 -6.04
N GLN A 100 0.05 -7.88 -6.75
CA GLN A 100 0.42 -6.79 -7.65
C GLN A 100 0.12 -5.41 -7.05
N TYR A 101 0.81 -4.41 -7.61
CA TYR A 101 0.57 -3.01 -7.34
C TYR A 101 0.02 -2.31 -8.58
N PHE A 102 -0.97 -1.45 -8.40
CA PHE A 102 -1.69 -0.75 -9.46
C PHE A 102 -1.70 0.77 -9.24
N ALA A 103 -1.63 1.51 -10.33
CA ALA A 103 -1.84 2.96 -10.36
C ALA A 103 -2.48 3.35 -11.69
N ASN A 104 -3.32 4.37 -11.73
CA ASN A 104 -3.98 4.84 -12.94
C ASN A 104 -4.69 3.72 -13.73
N ARG A 105 -5.33 2.77 -13.03
CA ARG A 105 -6.04 1.62 -13.60
C ARG A 105 -5.17 0.73 -14.50
N GLN A 106 -3.91 0.53 -14.11
CA GLN A 106 -2.99 -0.38 -14.78
C GLN A 106 -1.95 -0.94 -13.80
N PRO A 107 -1.34 -2.09 -14.09
CA PRO A 107 -0.22 -2.61 -13.31
C PRO A 107 0.91 -1.60 -13.25
N ALA A 108 1.51 -1.44 -12.07
CA ALA A 108 2.64 -0.55 -11.83
C ALA A 108 3.79 -1.28 -11.15
N HIS A 109 5.01 -0.85 -11.41
CA HIS A 109 6.19 -1.46 -10.80
C HIS A 109 6.24 -1.19 -9.29
N CYS A 110 6.45 -2.25 -8.51
CA CYS A 110 6.64 -2.18 -7.06
C CYS A 110 8.07 -2.59 -6.69
N VAL A 111 8.94 -1.62 -6.46
CA VAL A 111 10.34 -1.88 -6.08
C VAL A 111 10.47 -2.70 -4.77
N PHE A 112 9.49 -2.60 -3.89
CA PHE A 112 9.50 -3.30 -2.60
C PHE A 112 9.12 -4.79 -2.70
N ALA A 113 8.50 -5.20 -3.81
CA ALA A 113 8.09 -6.60 -4.03
C ALA A 113 9.29 -7.56 -4.23
N ALA A 114 10.46 -7.04 -4.55
CA ALA A 114 11.68 -7.81 -4.72
C ALA A 114 12.42 -8.10 -3.40
N ASP A 115 12.07 -7.42 -2.31
CA ASP A 115 12.69 -7.59 -0.99
C ASP A 115 12.03 -8.75 -0.21
N ALA A 116 12.30 -9.97 -0.61
CA ALA A 116 11.69 -11.16 0.00
C ALA A 116 12.01 -11.28 1.51
N GLN A 117 13.23 -10.92 1.93
CA GLN A 117 13.63 -10.99 3.33
C GLN A 117 12.91 -9.93 4.16
N GLY A 118 12.84 -8.69 3.68
CA GLY A 118 12.10 -7.62 4.36
C GLY A 118 10.61 -7.92 4.45
N ILE A 119 10.01 -8.49 3.40
CA ILE A 119 8.59 -8.91 3.40
C ILE A 119 8.34 -9.97 4.47
N ALA A 120 9.17 -11.02 4.55
CA ALA A 120 9.02 -12.07 5.54
C ALA A 120 9.18 -11.54 6.97
N THR A 121 10.18 -10.68 7.20
CA THR A 121 10.40 -10.05 8.51
C THR A 121 9.23 -9.16 8.92
N LEU A 122 8.73 -8.33 8.01
CA LEU A 122 7.57 -7.46 8.29
C LEU A 122 6.32 -8.29 8.62
N ASP A 123 6.06 -9.33 7.85
CA ASP A 123 4.92 -10.21 8.05
C ASP A 123 4.99 -10.94 9.40
N GLU A 124 6.18 -11.43 9.78
CA GLU A 124 6.41 -12.03 11.09
C GLU A 124 6.16 -11.03 12.23
N ILE A 125 6.67 -9.80 12.12
CA ILE A 125 6.44 -8.77 13.13
C ILE A 125 4.94 -8.47 13.26
N CYS A 126 4.24 -8.25 12.14
CA CYS A 126 2.82 -7.91 12.15
C CYS A 126 1.93 -9.06 12.66
N SER A 127 2.35 -10.32 12.49
CA SER A 127 1.58 -11.47 12.96
C SER A 127 1.59 -11.67 14.50
N ARG A 128 2.39 -10.88 15.22
CA ARG A 128 2.47 -10.92 16.69
C ARG A 128 1.48 -9.97 17.37
N TYR A 129 0.78 -9.13 16.60
CA TYR A 129 -0.26 -8.20 17.05
C TYR A 129 -1.65 -8.65 16.61
#